data_c347ccf9e15f626eb74f223038bc1373
#
_entry.id   c347ccf9e15f626eb74f223038bc1373
#
_cell.length_a   1.000
_cell.length_b   1.000
_cell.length_c   1.000
_cell.angle_alpha   90.00
_cell.angle_beta   90.00
_cell.angle_gamma   90.00
#
_symmetry.space_group_name_H-M   'P 1'
#
loop_
_entity.id
_entity.type
_entity.pdbx_description
1 polymer ?
#
loop_
_entity_poly.entity_id
_entity_poly.type
_entity_poly.pdbx_seq_one_letter_code
_entity_poly.pdbx_strand_id
1 'polypeptide(L)'
;VRLKNNTNAAIAYQAIGHTRQRVLLGRQEVVLRGLPVAITITAVRQDGGFLRMTPTTSESGLLELALDEATEFRNSQTAIRIQQDGQVYLN
;
A
#
# COMPACT_ATOMS: atom_id res chain seq x y z
N VAL A 1 -4.61 -6.20 6.51
CA VAL A 1 -4.28 -5.54 5.23
C VAL A 1 -3.17 -6.32 4.54
N ARG A 2 -3.39 -6.69 3.29
CA ARG A 2 -2.38 -7.36 2.47
C ARG A 2 -1.85 -6.37 1.44
N LEU A 3 -0.52 -6.22 1.40
CA LEU A 3 0.16 -5.44 0.37
C LEU A 3 0.77 -6.40 -0.64
N LYS A 4 0.44 -6.21 -1.91
CA LYS A 4 0.95 -7.04 -2.99
C LYS A 4 1.72 -6.17 -3.98
N ASN A 5 3.03 -6.41 -4.08
CA ASN A 5 3.88 -5.67 -4.99
C ASN A 5 3.89 -6.35 -6.37
N ASN A 6 3.14 -5.79 -7.30
CA ASN A 6 3.04 -6.28 -8.67
C ASN A 6 4.11 -5.68 -9.58
N THR A 7 5.04 -4.88 -9.03
CA THR A 7 6.14 -4.30 -9.79
C THR A 7 7.38 -5.16 -9.69
N ASN A 8 8.39 -4.86 -10.50
CA ASN A 8 9.71 -5.48 -10.41
C ASN A 8 10.66 -4.69 -9.51
N ALA A 9 10.18 -3.60 -8.90
CA ALA A 9 11.00 -2.72 -8.08
C ALA A 9 10.73 -2.98 -6.60
N ALA A 10 11.72 -2.69 -5.76
CA ALA A 10 11.52 -2.68 -4.32
C ALA A 10 10.67 -1.47 -3.92
N ILE A 11 9.76 -1.67 -2.99
CA ILE A 11 8.86 -0.63 -2.49
C ILE A 11 9.08 -0.49 -0.99
N ALA A 12 9.39 0.74 -0.54
CA ALA A 12 9.43 1.05 0.87
C ALA A 12 8.02 1.37 1.34
N TYR A 13 7.56 0.70 2.38
CA TYR A 13 6.22 0.92 2.93
C TYR A 13 6.28 1.11 4.44
N GLN A 14 5.27 1.80 4.97
CA GLN A 14 5.19 2.06 6.40
C GLN A 14 3.73 2.29 6.80
N ALA A 15 3.31 1.66 7.90
CA ALA A 15 2.06 2.02 8.57
C ALA A 15 2.41 3.07 9.62
N ILE A 16 2.05 4.33 9.35
CA ILE A 16 2.49 5.50 10.13
C ILE A 16 2.02 5.38 11.58
N GLY A 17 2.98 5.50 12.50
CA GLY A 17 2.72 5.41 13.94
C GLY A 17 2.58 4.00 14.46
N HIS A 18 2.69 2.99 13.61
CA HIS A 18 2.51 1.59 14.01
C HIS A 18 3.72 0.71 13.65
N THR A 19 4.27 0.86 12.45
CA THR A 19 5.46 0.11 12.04
C THR A 19 6.58 1.05 11.64
N ARG A 20 7.81 0.51 11.63
CA ARG A 20 8.93 1.19 10.99
C ARG A 20 8.80 1.06 9.49
N GLN A 21 9.59 1.85 8.75
CA GLN A 21 9.70 1.69 7.32
C GLN A 21 10.30 0.32 7.00
N ARG A 22 9.67 -0.40 6.08
CA ARG A 22 10.10 -1.73 5.64
C ARG A 22 10.17 -1.75 4.13
N VAL A 23 10.81 -2.79 3.58
CA VAL A 23 10.95 -2.96 2.14
C VAL A 23 10.22 -4.21 1.70
N LEU A 24 9.40 -4.08 0.66
CA LEU A 24 8.72 -5.18 -0.01
C LEU A 24 9.36 -5.34 -1.39
N LEU A 25 10.03 -6.45 -1.59
CA LEU A 25 10.74 -6.71 -2.85
C LEU A 25 9.75 -6.94 -3.99
N GLY A 26 10.25 -6.81 -5.23
CA GLY A 26 9.42 -6.99 -6.41
C GLY A 26 8.71 -8.34 -6.41
N ARG A 27 7.43 -8.33 -6.77
CA ARG A 27 6.56 -9.51 -6.85
C ARG A 27 6.27 -10.21 -5.52
N GLN A 28 6.68 -9.63 -4.40
CA GLN A 28 6.37 -10.17 -3.08
C GLN A 28 5.09 -9.58 -2.51
N GLU A 29 4.55 -10.25 -1.50
CA GLU A 29 3.41 -9.74 -0.74
C GLU A 29 3.66 -9.89 0.75
N VAL A 30 2.99 -9.06 1.54
CA VAL A 30 3.06 -9.09 3.00
C VAL A 30 1.68 -8.83 3.57
N VAL A 31 1.37 -9.48 4.70
CA VAL A 31 0.14 -9.24 5.44
C VAL A 31 0.48 -8.46 6.71
N LEU A 32 -0.12 -7.28 6.85
CA LEU A 32 0.00 -6.47 8.06
C LEU A 32 -1.18 -6.79 8.97
N ARG A 33 -0.88 -7.31 10.15
CA ARG A 33 -1.92 -7.75 11.12
C ARG A 33 -1.94 -6.82 12.32
N GLY A 34 -3.11 -6.73 12.94
CA GLY A 34 -3.28 -5.96 14.17
C GLY A 34 -3.17 -4.46 13.99
N LEU A 35 -3.34 -3.95 12.77
CA LEU A 35 -3.31 -2.52 12.54
C LEU A 35 -4.55 -1.85 13.12
N PRO A 36 -4.37 -0.75 13.87
CA PRO A 36 -5.53 0.02 14.31
C PRO A 36 -6.18 0.72 13.12
N VAL A 37 -7.45 0.97 13.20
CA VAL A 37 -8.13 1.92 12.34
C VAL A 37 -8.40 3.18 13.17
N ALA A 38 -8.20 4.39 12.66
CA ALA A 38 -7.79 4.76 11.31
C ALA A 38 -6.26 4.73 11.20
N ILE A 39 -5.75 4.43 10.00
CA ILE A 39 -4.31 4.35 9.80
C ILE A 39 -3.94 4.85 8.41
N THR A 40 -2.76 5.43 8.30
CA THR A 40 -2.17 5.82 7.02
C THR A 40 -1.02 4.88 6.68
N ILE A 41 -1.07 4.31 5.48
CA ILE A 41 0.01 3.46 4.97
C ILE A 41 0.64 4.19 3.80
N THR A 42 1.96 4.35 3.83
CA THR A 42 2.72 4.95 2.74
C THR A 42 3.46 3.87 1.97
N ALA A 43 3.66 4.08 0.68
CA ALA A 43 4.44 3.20 -0.17
C ALA A 43 5.13 4.02 -1.25
N VAL A 44 6.43 3.81 -1.42
CA VAL A 44 7.24 4.54 -2.38
C VAL A 44 8.20 3.57 -3.07
N ARG A 45 8.25 3.62 -4.41
CA ARG A 45 9.23 2.82 -5.17
C ARG A 45 10.63 3.36 -4.93
N GLN A 46 11.55 2.46 -4.62
CA GLN A 46 12.93 2.87 -4.32
C GLN A 46 13.72 3.30 -5.56
N ASP A 47 13.22 2.96 -6.76
CA ASP A 47 13.85 3.39 -8.01
C ASP A 47 13.39 4.78 -8.47
N GLY A 48 12.54 5.45 -7.68
CA GLY A 48 11.99 6.76 -8.02
C GLY A 48 10.83 6.73 -9.00
N GLY A 49 10.37 5.55 -9.38
CA GLY A 49 9.24 5.41 -10.30
C GLY A 49 7.89 5.73 -9.66
N PHE A 50 6.86 5.79 -10.49
CA PHE A 50 5.50 6.09 -10.04
C PHE A 50 4.77 4.81 -9.65
N LEU A 51 3.80 4.95 -8.74
CA LEU A 51 3.11 3.83 -8.15
C LEU A 51 1.60 4.07 -8.16
N ARG A 52 0.83 3.05 -8.53
CA ARG A 52 -0.62 3.05 -8.38
C ARG A 52 -1.02 2.07 -7.30
N MET A 53 -1.88 2.52 -6.39
CA MET A 53 -2.47 1.67 -5.36
C MET A 53 -3.92 1.37 -5.70
N THR A 54 -4.30 0.10 -5.72
CA THR A 54 -5.67 -0.32 -5.98
C THR A 54 -6.19 -1.11 -4.78
N PRO A 55 -7.12 -0.55 -3.99
CA PRO A 55 -7.69 -1.27 -2.86
C PRO A 55 -8.81 -2.20 -3.34
N THR A 56 -8.83 -3.41 -2.81
CA THR A 56 -9.91 -4.37 -3.01
C THR A 56 -10.20 -5.07 -1.70
N THR A 57 -11.44 -5.56 -1.53
CA THR A 57 -11.81 -6.33 -0.35
C THR A 57 -12.02 -7.78 -0.78
N SER A 58 -11.33 -8.71 -0.11
CA SER A 58 -11.49 -10.13 -0.37
C SER A 58 -12.81 -10.64 0.24
N GLU A 59 -13.22 -11.86 -0.13
CA GLU A 59 -14.41 -12.51 0.41
C GLU A 59 -14.36 -12.66 1.93
N SER A 60 -13.16 -12.77 2.50
CA SER A 60 -12.98 -12.87 3.94
C SER A 60 -13.00 -11.50 4.64
N GLY A 61 -13.23 -10.41 3.91
CA GLY A 61 -13.22 -9.06 4.47
C GLY A 61 -11.84 -8.45 4.63
N LEU A 62 -10.80 -9.12 4.15
CA LEU A 62 -9.43 -8.60 4.20
C LEU A 62 -9.22 -7.55 3.11
N LEU A 63 -8.77 -6.36 3.53
CA LEU A 63 -8.38 -5.33 2.57
C LEU A 63 -7.06 -5.70 1.89
N GLU A 64 -7.07 -5.70 0.57
CA GLU A 64 -5.88 -5.96 -0.23
C GLU A 64 -5.52 -4.70 -1.02
N LEU A 65 -4.24 -4.32 -0.97
CA LEU A 65 -3.71 -3.20 -1.72
C LEU A 65 -2.76 -3.75 -2.78
N ALA A 66 -3.17 -3.66 -4.03
CA ALA A 66 -2.30 -3.98 -5.16
C ALA A 66 -1.45 -2.77 -5.50
N LEU A 67 -0.13 -2.96 -5.56
CA LEU A 67 0.83 -1.92 -5.88
C LEU A 67 1.34 -2.19 -7.29
N ASP A 68 0.93 -1.35 -8.23
CA ASP A 68 1.23 -1.52 -9.66
C ASP A 68 2.05 -0.34 -10.16
N GLU A 69 2.72 -0.54 -11.30
CA GLU A 69 3.43 0.55 -11.96
C GLU A 69 2.45 1.58 -12.50
N ALA A 70 2.75 2.85 -12.28
CA ALA A 70 2.08 3.96 -12.94
C ALA A 70 3.07 4.61 -13.91
N THR A 71 2.58 5.01 -15.09
CA THR A 71 3.42 5.60 -16.12
C THR A 71 3.37 7.13 -16.11
N GLU A 72 2.38 7.71 -15.43
CA GLU A 72 2.18 9.15 -15.37
C GLU A 72 2.17 9.62 -13.92
N PHE A 73 2.77 10.80 -13.69
CA PHE A 73 2.85 11.39 -12.37
C PHE A 73 1.47 11.58 -11.73
N ARG A 74 0.47 12.07 -12.49
CA ARG A 74 -0.87 12.32 -11.94
C ARG A 74 -1.62 11.06 -11.52
N ASN A 75 -1.16 9.88 -11.96
CA ASN A 75 -1.73 8.61 -11.56
C ASN A 75 -0.93 7.97 -10.42
N SER A 76 0.13 8.64 -9.95
CA SER A 76 0.96 8.11 -8.87
C SER A 76 0.31 8.37 -7.52
N GLN A 77 0.31 7.36 -6.68
CA GLN A 77 -0.24 7.41 -5.33
C GLN A 77 0.82 6.89 -4.37
N THR A 78 1.06 7.62 -3.29
CA THR A 78 2.09 7.27 -2.32
C THR A 78 1.55 7.01 -0.92
N ALA A 79 0.26 7.26 -0.70
CA ALA A 79 -0.35 7.06 0.60
C ALA A 79 -1.78 6.60 0.48
N ILE A 80 -2.20 5.79 1.44
CA ILE A 80 -3.59 5.37 1.59
C ILE A 80 -4.01 5.58 3.03
N ARG A 81 -5.20 6.17 3.22
CA ARG A 81 -5.81 6.37 4.53
C ARG A 81 -7.00 5.45 4.69
N ILE A 82 -6.99 4.63 5.73
CA ILE A 82 -8.10 3.74 6.09
C ILE A 82 -8.79 4.34 7.31
N GLN A 83 -10.06 4.72 7.15
CA GLN A 83 -10.84 5.34 8.22
C GLN A 83 -11.49 4.28 9.13
N GLN A 84 -12.00 4.74 10.28
CA GLN A 84 -12.66 3.85 11.23
C GLN A 84 -13.90 3.18 10.67
N ASP A 85 -14.60 3.84 9.74
CA ASP A 85 -15.80 3.31 9.10
C ASP A 85 -15.50 2.40 7.91
N GLY A 86 -14.21 2.11 7.65
CA GLY A 86 -13.78 1.28 6.54
C GLY A 86 -13.59 2.01 5.23
N GLN A 87 -13.86 3.31 5.17
CA GLN A 87 -13.61 4.09 3.95
C GLN A 87 -12.12 4.24 3.71
N VAL A 88 -11.73 4.20 2.43
CA VAL A 88 -10.34 4.23 1.99
C VAL A 88 -10.14 5.45 1.09
N TYR A 89 -9.13 6.25 1.41
CA TYR A 89 -8.76 7.43 0.63
C TYR A 89 -7.35 7.26 0.10
N LEU A 90 -7.18 7.48 -1.20
CA LEU A 90 -5.89 7.42 -1.88
C LEU A 90 -5.34 8.83 -2.06
N ASN A 91 -4.01 8.92 -1.94
CA ASN A 91 -3.35 10.21 -2.06
C ASN A 91 -2.10 10.10 -2.92
#